data_38a78c61ef60e2c0f8a1c0861cf6f852
#
_entry.id   38a78c61ef60e2c0f8a1c0861cf6f852
#
_cell.length_a   1.000
_cell.length_b   1.000
_cell.length_c   1.000
_cell.angle_alpha   90.00
_cell.angle_beta   90.00
_cell.angle_gamma   90.00
#
_symmetry.space_group_name_H-M   'P 1'
#
loop_
_entity.id
_entity.type
_entity.pdbx_description
1 polymer ?
#
loop_
_entity_poly.entity_id
_entity_poly.type
_entity_poly.pdbx_seq_one_letter_code
_entity_poly.pdbx_strand_id
1 'polypeptide(L)'
;MEMETSLDPSFCKTVDQAIAEGKKVSMITYVLGDIGEAKLKYILSSILNKVGRFDLMEMLYTAAKELIVNSTKAAIKRIIFDELKLNIHNEEDYEKGMKHFKNNLSERKFPSYKKTMREVGHHVKITCSYRDDKLELEIKNNFALIPIEAVRIKEKFLHAKKYDNLF
;
A
#
# COMPACT_ATOMS: atom_id res chain seq x y z
N MET A 1 -0.02 -16.18 23.04
CA MET A 1 -0.74 -17.11 22.16
C MET A 1 -1.13 -16.33 20.93
N GLU A 2 -0.25 -16.36 19.92
CA GLU A 2 -0.54 -15.74 18.62
C GLU A 2 -1.68 -16.56 17.99
N MET A 3 -2.84 -15.94 17.82
CA MET A 3 -3.90 -16.53 17.00
C MET A 3 -3.35 -16.54 15.56
N GLU A 4 -2.90 -17.71 15.10
CA GLU A 4 -2.65 -17.92 13.67
C GLU A 4 -3.92 -17.52 12.92
N THR A 5 -3.82 -16.43 12.18
CA THR A 5 -4.92 -15.97 11.33
C THR A 5 -5.04 -16.98 10.19
N SER A 6 -5.86 -17.97 10.38
CA SER A 6 -6.13 -19.01 9.38
C SER A 6 -6.75 -18.36 8.15
N LEU A 7 -6.04 -18.41 7.02
CA LEU A 7 -6.56 -17.95 5.73
C LEU A 7 -7.66 -18.91 5.23
N ASP A 8 -8.65 -18.34 4.56
CA ASP A 8 -9.69 -19.13 3.89
C ASP A 8 -9.05 -20.06 2.84
N PRO A 9 -9.29 -21.39 2.92
CA PRO A 9 -8.74 -22.33 1.95
C PRO A 9 -9.12 -22.03 0.50
N SER A 10 -10.30 -21.44 0.26
CA SER A 10 -10.75 -21.05 -1.08
C SER A 10 -9.88 -19.91 -1.65
N PHE A 11 -9.48 -18.97 -0.80
CA PHE A 11 -8.54 -17.91 -1.17
C PHE A 11 -7.18 -18.51 -1.56
N CYS A 12 -6.62 -19.38 -0.73
CA CYS A 12 -5.33 -20.01 -1.02
C CYS A 12 -5.36 -20.78 -2.34
N LYS A 13 -6.37 -21.60 -2.56
CA LYS A 13 -6.56 -22.34 -3.82
C LYS A 13 -6.64 -21.42 -5.03
N THR A 14 -7.39 -20.32 -4.92
CA THR A 14 -7.52 -19.34 -6.01
C THR A 14 -6.19 -18.67 -6.35
N VAL A 15 -5.41 -18.29 -5.34
CA VAL A 15 -4.07 -17.71 -5.50
C VAL A 15 -3.13 -18.71 -6.17
N ASP A 16 -3.06 -19.93 -5.67
CA ASP A 16 -2.18 -20.99 -6.21
C ASP A 16 -2.51 -21.33 -7.65
N GLN A 17 -3.80 -21.41 -7.98
CA GLN A 17 -4.24 -21.65 -9.37
C GLN A 17 -3.82 -20.48 -10.28
N ALA A 18 -4.05 -19.24 -9.86
CA ALA A 18 -3.68 -18.07 -10.65
C ALA A 18 -2.17 -18.03 -10.90
N ILE A 19 -1.36 -18.33 -9.87
CA ILE A 19 0.10 -18.39 -9.99
C ILE A 19 0.53 -19.55 -10.91
N ALA A 20 -0.08 -20.72 -10.79
CA ALA A 20 0.21 -21.86 -11.66
C ALA A 20 -0.05 -21.53 -13.13
N GLU A 21 -1.14 -20.81 -13.41
CA GLU A 21 -1.53 -20.36 -14.75
C GLU A 21 -0.77 -19.11 -15.24
N GLY A 22 0.17 -18.57 -14.48
CA GLY A 22 0.93 -17.35 -14.83
C GLY A 22 0.09 -16.07 -14.84
N LYS A 23 -1.05 -16.07 -14.16
CA LYS A 23 -1.94 -14.92 -14.06
C LYS A 23 -1.50 -13.95 -12.96
N LYS A 24 -1.86 -12.68 -13.12
CA LYS A 24 -1.70 -11.65 -12.09
C LYS A 24 -2.62 -11.95 -10.90
N VAL A 25 -2.11 -11.75 -9.69
CA VAL A 25 -2.90 -11.83 -8.46
C VAL A 25 -3.10 -10.43 -7.92
N SER A 26 -4.34 -10.05 -7.65
CA SER A 26 -4.66 -8.74 -7.11
C SER A 26 -5.48 -8.85 -5.83
N MET A 27 -5.21 -7.94 -4.89
CA MET A 27 -6.05 -7.74 -3.72
C MET A 27 -6.36 -6.25 -3.52
N ILE A 28 -7.47 -5.98 -2.85
CA ILE A 28 -7.87 -4.62 -2.47
C ILE A 28 -7.91 -4.56 -0.94
N THR A 29 -7.37 -3.48 -0.39
CA THR A 29 -7.50 -3.17 1.03
C THR A 29 -7.86 -1.70 1.23
N TYR A 30 -8.54 -1.39 2.32
CA TYR A 30 -8.76 -0.03 2.80
C TYR A 30 -7.69 0.34 3.82
N VAL A 31 -7.52 -0.52 4.81
CA VAL A 31 -6.44 -0.48 5.80
C VAL A 31 -5.88 -1.89 5.93
N LEU A 32 -4.57 -2.03 5.85
CA LEU A 32 -3.92 -3.32 6.00
C LEU A 32 -3.99 -3.73 7.48
N GLY A 33 -4.80 -4.73 7.77
CA GLY A 33 -4.89 -5.38 9.08
C GLY A 33 -4.41 -6.83 9.00
N ASP A 34 -4.49 -7.58 10.10
CA ASP A 34 -3.90 -8.90 10.24
C ASP A 34 -4.27 -9.88 9.11
N ILE A 35 -5.55 -9.96 8.75
CA ILE A 35 -6.01 -10.79 7.63
C ILE A 35 -5.43 -10.32 6.30
N GLY A 36 -5.34 -8.99 6.10
CA GLY A 36 -4.75 -8.41 4.90
C GLY A 36 -3.25 -8.69 4.80
N GLU A 37 -2.54 -8.59 5.91
CA GLU A 37 -1.12 -8.93 6.01
C GLU A 37 -0.88 -10.42 5.73
N ALA A 38 -1.69 -11.30 6.32
CA ALA A 38 -1.61 -12.74 6.08
C ALA A 38 -1.84 -13.08 4.59
N LYS A 39 -2.84 -12.45 3.96
CA LYS A 39 -3.10 -12.61 2.52
C LYS A 39 -1.94 -12.12 1.66
N LEU A 40 -1.37 -10.95 1.97
CA LEU A 40 -0.21 -10.42 1.26
C LEU A 40 0.99 -11.33 1.38
N LYS A 41 1.30 -11.80 2.60
CA LYS A 41 2.39 -12.76 2.84
C LYS A 41 2.19 -14.03 2.05
N TYR A 42 0.96 -14.57 2.02
CA TYR A 42 0.65 -15.78 1.27
C TYR A 42 0.90 -15.60 -0.23
N ILE A 43 0.40 -14.52 -0.83
CA ILE A 43 0.60 -14.23 -2.25
C ILE A 43 2.09 -14.12 -2.58
N LEU A 44 2.84 -13.33 -1.81
CA LEU A 44 4.27 -13.13 -2.05
C LEU A 44 5.07 -14.42 -1.88
N SER A 45 4.82 -15.19 -0.82
CA SER A 45 5.51 -16.45 -0.56
C SER A 45 5.22 -17.49 -1.65
N SER A 46 3.96 -17.61 -2.10
CA SER A 46 3.59 -18.55 -3.17
C SER A 46 4.29 -18.21 -4.49
N ILE A 47 4.38 -16.92 -4.86
CA ILE A 47 5.11 -16.49 -6.06
C ILE A 47 6.61 -16.76 -5.90
N LEU A 48 7.21 -16.35 -4.78
CA LEU A 48 8.65 -16.49 -4.54
C LEU A 48 9.09 -17.95 -4.46
N ASN A 49 8.26 -18.84 -3.90
CA ASN A 49 8.51 -20.27 -3.90
C ASN A 49 8.50 -20.84 -5.33
N LYS A 50 7.53 -20.42 -6.16
CA LYS A 50 7.44 -20.88 -7.56
C LYS A 50 8.69 -20.49 -8.36
N VAL A 51 9.29 -19.34 -8.07
CA VAL A 51 10.46 -18.83 -8.80
C VAL A 51 11.79 -19.14 -8.11
N GLY A 52 11.77 -19.88 -6.98
CA GLY A 52 12.96 -20.26 -6.25
C GLY A 52 13.70 -19.09 -5.57
N ARG A 53 13.00 -18.00 -5.24
CA ARG A 53 13.56 -16.78 -4.65
C ARG A 53 12.94 -16.41 -3.31
N PHE A 54 12.68 -17.42 -2.49
CA PHE A 54 12.13 -17.20 -1.15
C PHE A 54 13.06 -16.36 -0.24
N ASP A 55 14.35 -16.31 -0.58
CA ASP A 55 15.36 -15.43 0.03
C ASP A 55 14.96 -13.95 0.03
N LEU A 56 14.12 -13.51 -0.92
CA LEU A 56 13.62 -12.14 -1.04
C LEU A 56 12.36 -11.82 -0.22
N MET A 57 11.80 -12.80 0.50
CA MET A 57 10.49 -12.67 1.13
C MET A 57 10.41 -11.51 2.12
N GLU A 58 11.37 -11.39 3.04
CA GLU A 58 11.36 -10.33 4.05
C GLU A 58 11.51 -8.94 3.42
N MET A 59 12.44 -8.80 2.48
CA MET A 59 12.68 -7.53 1.79
C MET A 59 11.44 -7.09 1.01
N LEU A 60 10.85 -8.00 0.24
CA LEU A 60 9.70 -7.69 -0.60
C LEU A 60 8.45 -7.39 0.23
N TYR A 61 8.22 -8.16 1.30
CA TYR A 61 7.10 -7.92 2.21
C TYR A 61 7.23 -6.56 2.92
N THR A 62 8.41 -6.22 3.43
CA THR A 62 8.67 -4.94 4.08
C THR A 62 8.44 -3.77 3.13
N ALA A 63 8.97 -3.85 1.91
CA ALA A 63 8.77 -2.84 0.88
C ALA A 63 7.28 -2.70 0.50
N ALA A 64 6.58 -3.81 0.30
CA ALA A 64 5.16 -3.81 0.00
C ALA A 64 4.33 -3.17 1.13
N LYS A 65 4.60 -3.55 2.37
CA LYS A 65 3.91 -3.01 3.55
C LYS A 65 4.09 -1.50 3.65
N GLU A 66 5.31 -1.00 3.50
CA GLU A 66 5.62 0.43 3.54
C GLU A 66 4.87 1.21 2.45
N LEU A 67 4.84 0.70 1.22
CA LEU A 67 4.10 1.32 0.12
C LEU A 67 2.58 1.33 0.37
N ILE A 68 2.03 0.26 0.93
CA ILE A 68 0.61 0.17 1.27
C ILE A 68 0.26 1.16 2.39
N VAL A 69 1.09 1.25 3.42
CA VAL A 69 0.95 2.22 4.53
C VAL A 69 0.97 3.65 3.98
N ASN A 70 1.91 3.98 3.10
CA ASN A 70 1.99 5.31 2.48
C ASN A 70 0.76 5.61 1.60
N SER A 71 0.25 4.61 0.89
CA SER A 71 -0.98 4.70 0.10
C SER A 71 -2.22 4.94 0.99
N THR A 72 -2.28 4.24 2.13
CA THR A 72 -3.34 4.42 3.14
C THR A 72 -3.27 5.83 3.76
N LYS A 73 -2.07 6.31 4.11
CA LYS A 73 -1.86 7.68 4.59
C LYS A 73 -2.37 8.72 3.59
N ALA A 74 -2.14 8.51 2.30
CA ALA A 74 -2.61 9.41 1.25
C ALA A 74 -4.14 9.43 1.13
N ALA A 75 -4.81 8.28 1.32
CA ALA A 75 -6.27 8.20 1.35
C ALA A 75 -6.88 8.89 2.58
N ILE A 76 -6.34 8.60 3.76
CA ILE A 76 -6.80 9.21 5.02
C ILE A 76 -6.59 10.73 5.00
N LYS A 77 -5.49 11.22 4.41
CA LYS A 77 -5.28 12.64 4.25
C LYS A 77 -6.45 13.31 3.51
N ARG A 78 -6.94 12.72 2.42
CA ARG A 78 -8.09 13.28 1.67
C ARG A 78 -9.35 13.34 2.52
N ILE A 79 -9.61 12.30 3.31
CA ILE A 79 -10.73 12.27 4.26
C ILE A 79 -10.60 13.39 5.29
N ILE A 80 -9.42 13.57 5.89
CA ILE A 80 -9.19 14.64 6.88
C ILE A 80 -9.41 16.02 6.25
N PHE A 81 -8.98 16.24 5.02
CA PHE A 81 -9.21 17.51 4.33
C PHE A 81 -10.70 17.77 4.11
N ASP A 82 -11.46 16.74 3.74
CA ASP A 82 -12.91 16.82 3.58
C ASP A 82 -13.61 17.09 4.93
N GLU A 83 -13.22 16.40 5.99
CA GLU A 83 -13.75 16.59 7.35
C GLU A 83 -13.49 18.02 7.86
N LEU A 84 -12.32 18.58 7.58
CA LEU A 84 -11.95 19.95 7.97
C LEU A 84 -12.47 21.01 7.00
N LYS A 85 -13.13 20.60 5.90
CA LYS A 85 -13.61 21.50 4.82
C LYS A 85 -12.47 22.34 4.21
N LEU A 86 -11.30 21.76 4.09
CA LEU A 86 -10.10 22.37 3.50
C LEU A 86 -9.96 21.97 2.03
N ASN A 87 -9.57 22.93 1.19
CA ASN A 87 -9.29 22.65 -0.21
C ASN A 87 -7.86 22.12 -0.36
N ILE A 88 -7.71 20.84 -0.67
CA ILE A 88 -6.40 20.18 -0.84
C ILE A 88 -5.55 20.75 -1.99
N HIS A 89 -6.17 21.52 -2.90
CA HIS A 89 -5.49 22.18 -4.01
C HIS A 89 -5.07 23.64 -3.70
N ASN A 90 -5.51 24.19 -2.55
CA ASN A 90 -5.11 25.50 -2.08
C ASN A 90 -3.90 25.38 -1.16
N GLU A 91 -2.88 26.21 -1.34
CA GLU A 91 -1.60 26.10 -0.63
C GLU A 91 -1.74 26.34 0.88
N GLU A 92 -2.48 27.38 1.30
CA GLU A 92 -2.71 27.67 2.73
C GLU A 92 -3.51 26.58 3.42
N ASP A 93 -4.58 26.09 2.77
CA ASP A 93 -5.39 24.99 3.27
C ASP A 93 -4.57 23.71 3.33
N TYR A 94 -3.70 23.48 2.35
CA TYR A 94 -2.81 22.35 2.33
C TYR A 94 -1.86 22.35 3.52
N GLU A 95 -1.26 23.48 3.85
CA GLU A 95 -0.38 23.60 5.02
C GLU A 95 -1.13 23.36 6.32
N LYS A 96 -2.33 23.95 6.49
CA LYS A 96 -3.20 23.73 7.67
C LYS A 96 -3.58 22.26 7.81
N GLY A 97 -4.06 21.65 6.74
CA GLY A 97 -4.44 20.23 6.72
C GLY A 97 -3.28 19.30 7.01
N MET A 98 -2.09 19.57 6.45
CA MET A 98 -0.89 18.79 6.70
C MET A 98 -0.37 18.93 8.13
N LYS A 99 -0.50 20.10 8.75
CA LYS A 99 -0.17 20.29 10.17
C LYS A 99 -1.10 19.47 11.05
N HIS A 100 -2.40 19.50 10.78
CA HIS A 100 -3.40 18.67 11.48
C HIS A 100 -3.09 17.18 11.30
N PHE A 101 -2.86 16.74 10.06
CA PHE A 101 -2.53 15.37 9.71
C PHE A 101 -1.31 14.85 10.49
N LYS A 102 -0.20 15.58 10.48
CA LYS A 102 1.03 15.19 11.17
C LYS A 102 0.87 15.12 12.69
N ASN A 103 0.11 16.05 13.28
CA ASN A 103 -0.06 16.13 14.73
C ASN A 103 -1.04 15.10 15.30
N ASN A 104 -2.00 14.66 14.49
CA ASN A 104 -3.13 13.86 14.98
C ASN A 104 -3.18 12.44 14.44
N LEU A 105 -2.47 12.12 13.34
CA LEU A 105 -2.50 10.81 12.75
C LEU A 105 -1.28 9.97 13.15
N SER A 106 -1.57 8.82 13.75
CA SER A 106 -0.63 7.71 13.93
C SER A 106 -1.19 6.46 13.26
N GLU A 107 -0.34 5.49 12.94
CA GLU A 107 -0.79 4.23 12.33
C GLU A 107 -1.79 3.47 13.18
N ARG A 108 -1.73 3.62 14.50
CA ARG A 108 -2.71 3.05 15.45
C ARG A 108 -4.14 3.55 15.21
N LYS A 109 -4.30 4.72 14.60
CA LYS A 109 -5.61 5.32 14.26
C LYS A 109 -6.15 4.88 12.89
N PHE A 110 -5.37 4.22 12.06
CA PHE A 110 -5.82 3.79 10.71
C PHE A 110 -7.08 2.92 10.74
N PRO A 111 -7.24 1.95 11.65
CA PRO A 111 -8.44 1.14 11.69
C PRO A 111 -9.74 1.96 11.83
N SER A 112 -9.70 3.12 12.51
CA SER A 112 -10.89 3.97 12.66
C SER A 112 -11.34 4.60 11.35
N TYR A 113 -10.44 4.78 10.38
CA TYR A 113 -10.76 5.33 9.05
C TYR A 113 -11.27 4.27 8.05
N LYS A 114 -11.18 2.99 8.38
CA LYS A 114 -11.54 1.89 7.46
C LYS A 114 -12.98 2.00 6.95
N LYS A 115 -13.92 2.36 7.83
CA LYS A 115 -15.33 2.53 7.48
C LYS A 115 -15.50 3.71 6.53
N THR A 116 -14.96 4.87 6.87
CA THR A 116 -15.03 6.08 6.04
C THR A 116 -14.37 5.88 4.69
N MET A 117 -13.18 5.25 4.65
CA MET A 117 -12.51 4.91 3.38
C MET A 117 -13.41 4.06 2.47
N ARG A 118 -14.16 3.11 3.06
CA ARG A 118 -15.10 2.27 2.30
C ARG A 118 -16.29 3.08 1.79
N GLU A 119 -16.84 3.97 2.60
CA GLU A 119 -17.99 4.82 2.26
C GLU A 119 -17.65 5.81 1.13
N VAL A 120 -16.46 6.43 1.18
CA VAL A 120 -16.00 7.33 0.11
C VAL A 120 -15.35 6.59 -1.06
N GLY A 121 -15.18 5.28 -0.97
CA GLY A 121 -14.63 4.43 -2.01
C GLY A 121 -13.11 4.49 -2.16
N HIS A 122 -12.38 5.11 -1.24
CA HIS A 122 -10.90 5.15 -1.28
C HIS A 122 -10.31 3.80 -0.89
N HIS A 123 -9.51 3.22 -1.78
CA HIS A 123 -8.87 1.94 -1.54
C HIS A 123 -7.46 1.86 -2.13
N VAL A 124 -6.70 0.89 -1.66
CA VAL A 124 -5.39 0.53 -2.18
C VAL A 124 -5.51 -0.81 -2.90
N LYS A 125 -5.16 -0.85 -4.17
CA LYS A 125 -5.06 -2.08 -4.96
C LYS A 125 -3.61 -2.52 -5.03
N ILE A 126 -3.37 -3.77 -4.66
CA ILE A 126 -2.07 -4.44 -4.74
C ILE A 126 -2.16 -5.47 -5.85
N THR A 127 -1.24 -5.46 -6.79
CA THR A 127 -1.17 -6.44 -7.88
C THR A 127 0.23 -7.02 -7.93
N CYS A 128 0.32 -8.34 -7.88
CA CYS A 128 1.56 -9.08 -8.03
C CYS A 128 1.51 -9.86 -9.34
N SER A 129 2.56 -9.78 -10.13
CA SER A 129 2.73 -10.58 -11.35
C SER A 129 4.17 -11.06 -11.47
N TYR A 130 4.32 -12.23 -12.06
CA TYR A 130 5.60 -12.81 -12.39
C TYR A 130 5.60 -13.24 -13.85
N ARG A 131 6.59 -12.79 -14.60
CA ARG A 131 6.80 -13.16 -16.01
C ARG A 131 8.26 -12.94 -16.38
N ASP A 132 8.82 -13.86 -17.15
CA ASP A 132 10.15 -13.72 -17.78
C ASP A 132 11.25 -13.35 -16.75
N ASP A 133 11.29 -14.07 -15.61
CA ASP A 133 12.22 -13.86 -14.48
C ASP A 133 12.09 -12.49 -13.79
N LYS A 134 11.01 -11.77 -14.09
CA LYS A 134 10.69 -10.48 -13.50
C LYS A 134 9.48 -10.58 -12.58
N LEU A 135 9.67 -10.24 -11.30
CA LEU A 135 8.59 -10.00 -10.36
C LEU A 135 8.21 -8.52 -10.40
N GLU A 136 6.93 -8.26 -10.61
CA GLU A 136 6.37 -6.91 -10.57
C GLU A 136 5.33 -6.80 -9.45
N LEU A 137 5.55 -5.83 -8.57
CA LEU A 137 4.62 -5.45 -7.51
C LEU A 137 4.10 -4.04 -7.80
N GLU A 138 2.81 -3.94 -8.09
CA GLU A 138 2.13 -2.67 -8.32
C GLU A 138 1.22 -2.34 -7.14
N ILE A 139 1.35 -1.12 -6.58
CA ILE A 139 0.48 -0.61 -5.52
C ILE A 139 -0.14 0.69 -6.02
N LYS A 140 -1.46 0.68 -6.12
CA LYS A 140 -2.25 1.77 -6.71
C LYS A 140 -3.31 2.29 -5.76
N ASN A 141 -3.39 3.61 -5.65
CA ASN A 141 -4.57 4.30 -5.13
C ASN A 141 -5.58 4.50 -6.28
N ASN A 142 -6.86 4.58 -5.93
CA ASN A 142 -7.93 4.85 -6.90
C ASN A 142 -8.28 6.34 -7.03
N PHE A 143 -7.38 7.23 -6.63
CA PHE A 143 -7.50 8.68 -6.78
C PHE A 143 -6.21 9.27 -7.36
N ALA A 144 -6.36 10.45 -7.99
CA ALA A 144 -5.24 11.13 -8.63
C ALA A 144 -4.27 11.75 -7.61
N LEU A 145 -3.02 11.82 -8.00
CA LEU A 145 -2.00 12.61 -7.31
C LEU A 145 -2.26 14.09 -7.58
N ILE A 146 -2.21 14.92 -6.55
CA ILE A 146 -2.32 16.38 -6.71
C ILE A 146 -0.95 16.99 -7.03
N PRO A 147 -0.90 18.17 -7.70
CA PRO A 147 0.36 18.78 -8.12
C PRO A 147 1.37 18.98 -6.99
N ILE A 148 0.94 19.44 -5.82
CA ILE A 148 1.81 19.63 -4.65
C ILE A 148 2.44 18.31 -4.18
N GLU A 149 1.69 17.21 -4.21
CA GLU A 149 2.20 15.87 -3.86
C GLU A 149 3.20 15.39 -4.91
N ALA A 150 2.91 15.60 -6.18
CA ALA A 150 3.81 15.22 -7.28
C ALA A 150 5.18 15.90 -7.18
N VAL A 151 5.19 17.19 -6.88
CA VAL A 151 6.44 17.95 -6.66
C VAL A 151 7.23 17.35 -5.48
N ARG A 152 6.60 17.14 -4.34
CA ARG A 152 7.25 16.59 -3.14
C ARG A 152 7.80 15.18 -3.36
N ILE A 153 7.10 14.33 -4.09
CA ILE A 153 7.58 13.00 -4.44
C ILE A 153 8.82 13.10 -5.33
N LYS A 154 8.76 13.95 -6.36
CA LYS A 154 9.90 14.18 -7.27
C LYS A 154 11.14 14.69 -6.54
N GLU A 155 10.98 15.64 -5.62
CA GLU A 155 12.08 16.16 -4.80
C GLU A 155 12.71 15.07 -3.94
N LYS A 156 11.88 14.20 -3.30
CA LYS A 156 12.40 13.07 -2.52
C LYS A 156 13.20 12.09 -3.37
N PHE A 157 12.74 11.76 -4.59
CA PHE A 157 13.49 10.89 -5.49
C PHE A 157 14.80 11.54 -5.96
N LEU A 158 14.80 12.82 -6.26
CA LEU A 158 16.02 13.55 -6.63
C LEU A 158 17.02 13.60 -5.47
N HIS A 159 16.53 13.76 -4.24
CA HIS A 159 17.37 13.72 -3.05
C HIS A 159 17.97 12.34 -2.82
N ALA A 160 17.17 11.27 -2.94
CA ALA A 160 17.65 9.88 -2.79
C ALA A 160 18.77 9.56 -3.82
N LYS A 161 18.60 9.95 -5.09
CA LYS A 161 19.61 9.74 -6.13
C LYS A 161 20.95 10.41 -5.85
N LYS A 162 20.99 11.50 -5.06
CA LYS A 162 22.27 12.12 -4.67
C LYS A 162 23.09 11.25 -3.70
N TYR A 163 22.43 10.37 -2.95
CA TYR A 163 23.12 9.43 -2.04
C TYR A 163 23.58 8.17 -2.75
N ASP A 164 22.90 7.71 -3.81
CA ASP A 164 23.32 6.53 -4.59
C ASP A 164 24.63 6.74 -5.37
N ASN A 165 25.07 7.99 -5.54
CA ASN A 165 26.34 8.33 -6.21
C ASN A 165 27.54 8.45 -5.23
N LEU A 166 27.38 8.03 -3.97
CA LEU A 166 28.44 8.08 -2.95
C LEU A 166 29.07 6.71 -2.65
N PHE A 167 28.71 5.66 -3.42
CA PHE A 167 29.27 4.31 -3.32
C PHE A 167 29.79 3.81 -4.67
#